data_32e11aa18b90e7f76ebc310af62dd08f
#
_entry.id   32e11aa18b90e7f76ebc310af62dd08f
#
_cell.length_a   1.000
_cell.length_b   1.000
_cell.length_c   1.000
_cell.angle_alpha   90.00
_cell.angle_beta   90.00
_cell.angle_gamma   90.00
#
_symmetry.space_group_name_H-M   'P 1'
#
loop_
_entity.id
_entity.type
_entity.pdbx_description
1 polymer ?
#
loop_
_entity_poly.entity_id
_entity_poly.type
_entity_poly.pdbx_seq_one_letter_code
_entity_poly.pdbx_strand_id
1 'polypeptide(L)'
;MSLLELQDVHSYYGNIHALMGVSLKVEEGEIVALIGANGAGKTTTLRSISGLLHPRRGKVLLEGKDVSHMPAHVVHKHGLGLVPEGRGVFPGLTVLENLEMGAYILDDKDAIQKNIETAFSLFPRLKERAYQKGGTLSGGEQQMLATARGLMANPKILLMDEPSMGLAPVLVDQIFDIIKELNARGVTILLVEQNALIALGIAHRGYVLQTGHIVLTDTGENLKANDMVRKAYLGM
;
A
#
# COMPACT_ATOMS: atom_id res chain seq x y z
N MET A 1 13.30 15.03 -2.41
CA MET A 1 12.06 15.56 -3.06
C MET A 1 10.92 14.64 -2.74
N SER A 2 9.75 15.19 -2.38
CA SER A 2 8.58 14.37 -2.08
C SER A 2 8.16 13.58 -3.33
N LEU A 3 8.10 12.25 -3.22
CA LEU A 3 7.64 11.37 -4.29
C LEU A 3 6.11 11.43 -4.39
N LEU A 4 5.42 11.44 -3.23
CA LEU A 4 3.97 11.58 -3.12
C LEU A 4 3.63 12.70 -2.15
N GLU A 5 2.69 13.57 -2.53
CA GLU A 5 2.21 14.64 -1.65
C GLU A 5 0.69 14.79 -1.80
N LEU A 6 -0.02 14.83 -0.67
CA LEU A 6 -1.42 15.24 -0.57
C LEU A 6 -1.45 16.64 0.04
N GLN A 7 -2.22 17.54 -0.59
CA GLN A 7 -2.39 18.93 -0.18
C GLN A 7 -3.87 19.23 0.03
N ASP A 8 -4.31 19.35 1.29
CA ASP A 8 -5.67 19.72 1.70
C ASP A 8 -6.75 18.87 0.98
N VAL A 9 -6.57 17.54 0.95
CA VAL A 9 -7.42 16.61 0.20
C VAL A 9 -8.74 16.40 0.90
N HIS A 10 -9.86 16.69 0.19
CA HIS A 10 -11.23 16.43 0.61
C HIS A 10 -11.90 15.44 -0.32
N SER A 11 -12.22 14.25 0.19
CA SER A 11 -12.85 13.17 -0.59
C SER A 11 -14.20 12.78 -0.01
N TYR A 12 -15.13 12.39 -0.89
CA TYR A 12 -16.52 12.15 -0.52
C TYR A 12 -17.04 10.86 -1.15
N TYR A 13 -17.91 10.16 -0.43
CA TYR A 13 -18.80 9.13 -0.96
C TYR A 13 -20.23 9.69 -0.96
N GLY A 14 -20.71 10.13 -2.13
CA GLY A 14 -21.96 10.89 -2.20
C GLY A 14 -21.89 12.15 -1.34
N ASN A 15 -22.70 12.22 -0.27
CA ASN A 15 -22.69 13.34 0.68
C ASN A 15 -21.83 13.10 1.93
N ILE A 16 -21.24 11.91 2.07
CA ILE A 16 -20.39 11.59 3.23
C ILE A 16 -18.99 12.15 2.98
N HIS A 17 -18.57 13.10 3.83
CA HIS A 17 -17.24 13.69 3.80
C HIS A 17 -16.26 12.75 4.50
N ALA A 18 -15.49 11.96 3.75
CA ALA A 18 -14.64 10.91 4.27
C ALA A 18 -13.21 11.37 4.56
N LEU A 19 -12.66 12.31 3.77
CA LEU A 19 -11.38 12.97 4.05
C LEU A 19 -11.61 14.48 4.15
N MET A 20 -11.11 15.10 5.20
CA MET A 20 -11.42 16.46 5.60
C MET A 20 -10.12 17.30 5.71
N GLY A 21 -9.49 17.57 4.55
CA GLY A 21 -8.26 18.36 4.48
C GLY A 21 -7.00 17.55 4.79
N VAL A 22 -6.94 16.30 4.32
CA VAL A 22 -5.78 15.43 4.55
C VAL A 22 -4.57 15.95 3.78
N SER A 23 -3.48 16.20 4.52
CA SER A 23 -2.17 16.55 3.98
C SER A 23 -1.12 15.59 4.51
N LEU A 24 -0.38 14.95 3.60
CA LEU A 24 0.74 14.07 3.94
C LEU A 24 1.78 14.08 2.82
N LYS A 25 2.99 13.64 3.14
CA LYS A 25 4.10 13.51 2.19
C LYS A 25 4.78 12.16 2.38
N VAL A 26 5.29 11.62 1.27
CA VAL A 26 6.16 10.44 1.28
C VAL A 26 7.39 10.80 0.45
N GLU A 27 8.56 10.75 1.07
CA GLU A 27 9.83 10.97 0.38
C GLU A 27 10.27 9.66 -0.30
N GLU A 28 11.13 9.78 -1.31
CA GLU A 28 11.68 8.63 -2.01
C GLU A 28 12.48 7.74 -1.04
N GLY A 29 12.27 6.43 -1.09
CA GLY A 29 12.93 5.44 -0.23
C GLY A 29 12.37 5.35 1.19
N GLU A 30 11.31 6.11 1.55
CA GLU A 30 10.67 5.98 2.86
C GLU A 30 9.68 4.81 2.93
N ILE A 31 9.55 4.22 4.13
CA ILE A 31 8.33 3.56 4.60
C ILE A 31 7.57 4.58 5.44
N VAL A 32 6.41 4.99 5.00
CA VAL A 32 5.49 5.86 5.75
C VAL A 32 4.28 5.06 6.20
N ALA A 33 3.95 5.09 7.49
CA ALA A 33 2.76 4.44 8.03
C ALA A 33 1.60 5.44 8.15
N LEU A 34 0.42 5.08 7.66
CA LEU A 34 -0.84 5.77 7.94
C LEU A 34 -1.68 4.87 8.85
N ILE A 35 -1.75 5.22 10.12
CA ILE A 35 -2.48 4.46 11.14
C ILE A 35 -3.78 5.15 11.53
N GLY A 36 -4.75 4.39 11.99
CA GLY A 36 -6.04 4.91 12.44
C GLY A 36 -7.05 3.78 12.65
N ALA A 37 -8.12 4.07 13.38
CA ALA A 37 -9.22 3.13 13.60
C ALA A 37 -9.96 2.80 12.30
N ASN A 38 -10.79 1.76 12.33
CA ASN A 38 -11.70 1.46 11.21
C ASN A 38 -12.65 2.65 10.99
N GLY A 39 -12.84 3.00 9.72
CA GLY A 39 -13.63 4.17 9.34
C GLY A 39 -12.91 5.52 9.45
N ALA A 40 -11.63 5.57 9.88
CA ALA A 40 -10.88 6.81 9.98
C ALA A 40 -10.61 7.50 8.62
N GLY A 41 -10.70 6.75 7.50
CA GLY A 41 -10.44 7.26 6.15
C GLY A 41 -9.18 6.69 5.48
N LYS A 42 -8.54 5.67 6.07
CA LYS A 42 -7.28 5.07 5.58
C LYS A 42 -7.38 4.57 4.13
N THR A 43 -8.27 3.62 3.87
CA THR A 43 -8.55 3.10 2.51
C THR A 43 -9.02 4.20 1.56
N THR A 44 -9.80 5.19 2.06
CA THR A 44 -10.22 6.34 1.27
C THR A 44 -9.03 7.18 0.81
N THR A 45 -8.01 7.34 1.68
CA THR A 45 -6.76 8.02 1.33
C THR A 45 -6.06 7.29 0.18
N LEU A 46 -5.90 5.97 0.28
CA LEU A 46 -5.28 5.19 -0.81
C LEU A 46 -6.09 5.24 -2.11
N ARG A 47 -7.42 5.19 -2.03
CA ARG A 47 -8.30 5.33 -3.21
C ARG A 47 -8.19 6.71 -3.85
N SER A 48 -8.01 7.77 -3.04
CA SER A 48 -7.82 9.13 -3.57
C SER A 48 -6.45 9.28 -4.25
N ILE A 49 -5.42 8.64 -3.71
CA ILE A 49 -4.08 8.64 -4.31
C ILE A 49 -4.07 7.85 -5.63
N SER A 50 -4.71 6.68 -5.66
CA SER A 50 -4.67 5.76 -6.80
C SER A 50 -5.63 6.14 -7.95
N GLY A 51 -6.40 7.23 -7.83
CA GLY A 51 -7.38 7.65 -8.84
C GLY A 51 -8.64 6.79 -8.90
N LEU A 52 -8.89 5.95 -7.87
CA LEU A 52 -10.12 5.20 -7.70
C LEU A 52 -11.25 6.05 -7.10
N LEU A 53 -10.88 7.14 -6.42
CA LEU A 53 -11.78 8.15 -5.90
C LEU A 53 -11.14 9.53 -6.14
N HIS A 54 -11.84 10.41 -6.86
CA HIS A 54 -11.31 11.74 -7.10
C HIS A 54 -11.66 12.71 -5.97
N PRO A 55 -10.69 13.45 -5.40
CA PRO A 55 -10.98 14.47 -4.40
C PRO A 55 -11.82 15.61 -5.01
N ARG A 56 -12.75 16.16 -4.22
CA ARG A 56 -13.51 17.34 -4.64
C ARG A 56 -12.73 18.65 -4.45
N ARG A 57 -11.73 18.62 -3.54
CA ARG A 57 -10.86 19.76 -3.22
C ARG A 57 -9.49 19.22 -2.81
N GLY A 58 -8.47 20.06 -2.97
CA GLY A 58 -7.08 19.71 -2.69
C GLY A 58 -6.39 19.06 -3.88
N LYS A 59 -5.18 18.59 -3.67
CA LYS A 59 -4.35 17.99 -4.73
C LYS A 59 -3.65 16.73 -4.27
N VAL A 60 -3.48 15.80 -5.19
CA VAL A 60 -2.59 14.65 -5.08
C VAL A 60 -1.48 14.83 -6.11
N LEU A 61 -0.25 14.96 -5.64
CA LEU A 61 0.93 15.14 -6.48
C LEU A 61 1.80 13.89 -6.44
N LEU A 62 2.16 13.37 -7.58
CA LEU A 62 3.13 12.27 -7.74
C LEU A 62 4.32 12.82 -8.53
N GLU A 63 5.52 12.83 -7.93
CA GLU A 63 6.71 13.49 -8.47
C GLU A 63 6.44 14.96 -8.88
N GLY A 64 5.65 15.68 -8.08
CA GLY A 64 5.24 17.05 -8.36
C GLY A 64 4.16 17.20 -9.43
N LYS A 65 3.75 16.14 -10.13
CA LYS A 65 2.69 16.13 -11.11
C LYS A 65 1.32 15.94 -10.45
N ASP A 66 0.36 16.82 -10.74
CA ASP A 66 -1.01 16.71 -10.25
C ASP A 66 -1.73 15.53 -10.92
N VAL A 67 -2.06 14.51 -10.12
CA VAL A 67 -2.78 13.29 -10.54
C VAL A 67 -4.21 13.21 -9.98
N SER A 68 -4.69 14.26 -9.30
CA SER A 68 -5.96 14.29 -8.53
C SER A 68 -7.18 13.79 -9.30
N HIS A 69 -7.24 14.07 -10.60
CA HIS A 69 -8.37 13.73 -11.46
C HIS A 69 -8.00 12.75 -12.58
N MET A 70 -6.81 12.16 -12.51
CA MET A 70 -6.41 11.13 -13.48
C MET A 70 -7.10 9.80 -13.15
N PRO A 71 -7.56 9.04 -14.15
CA PRO A 71 -8.12 7.71 -13.92
C PRO A 71 -7.02 6.75 -13.42
N ALA A 72 -7.40 5.76 -12.61
CA ALA A 72 -6.49 4.86 -11.92
C ALA A 72 -5.43 4.20 -12.82
N HIS A 73 -5.82 3.77 -14.03
CA HIS A 73 -4.89 3.15 -14.98
C HIS A 73 -3.81 4.13 -15.49
N VAL A 74 -4.08 5.44 -15.50
CA VAL A 74 -3.09 6.47 -15.84
C VAL A 74 -2.18 6.73 -14.66
N VAL A 75 -2.73 6.84 -13.44
CA VAL A 75 -1.94 7.01 -12.21
C VAL A 75 -0.96 5.83 -12.05
N HIS A 76 -1.42 4.60 -12.33
CA HIS A 76 -0.58 3.41 -12.30
C HIS A 76 0.62 3.51 -13.26
N LYS A 77 0.42 4.01 -14.49
CA LYS A 77 1.50 4.26 -15.48
C LYS A 77 2.54 5.28 -15.01
N HIS A 78 2.20 6.13 -14.04
CA HIS A 78 3.15 7.05 -13.42
C HIS A 78 4.01 6.43 -12.30
N GLY A 79 3.92 5.10 -12.11
CA GLY A 79 4.76 4.38 -11.17
C GLY A 79 4.12 4.16 -9.79
N LEU A 80 2.79 4.15 -9.71
CA LEU A 80 2.07 3.83 -8.48
C LEU A 80 1.60 2.38 -8.49
N GLY A 81 1.98 1.56 -7.51
CA GLY A 81 1.45 0.24 -7.26
C GLY A 81 0.43 0.26 -6.12
N LEU A 82 -0.58 -0.61 -6.15
CA LEU A 82 -1.57 -0.76 -5.09
C LEU A 82 -1.79 -2.22 -4.75
N VAL A 83 -1.60 -2.57 -3.48
CA VAL A 83 -2.03 -3.82 -2.85
C VAL A 83 -3.28 -3.51 -2.04
N PRO A 84 -4.48 -3.86 -2.53
CA PRO A 84 -5.73 -3.51 -1.89
C PRO A 84 -6.01 -4.37 -0.65
N GLU A 85 -6.86 -3.88 0.24
CA GLU A 85 -7.49 -4.68 1.29
C GLU A 85 -8.19 -5.92 0.69
N GLY A 86 -8.17 -7.04 1.40
CA GLY A 86 -8.80 -8.28 0.95
C GLY A 86 -8.05 -8.98 -0.18
N ARG A 87 -6.75 -8.65 -0.38
CA ARG A 87 -5.82 -9.30 -1.31
C ARG A 87 -6.11 -9.03 -2.80
N GLY A 88 -7.37 -9.05 -3.22
CA GLY A 88 -7.80 -8.77 -4.60
C GLY A 88 -7.20 -9.72 -5.66
N VAL A 89 -6.81 -10.96 -5.31
CA VAL A 89 -6.31 -11.94 -6.28
C VAL A 89 -7.41 -12.35 -7.25
N PHE A 90 -7.03 -12.74 -8.46
CA PHE A 90 -7.95 -13.33 -9.44
C PHE A 90 -8.05 -14.83 -9.16
N PRO A 91 -9.14 -15.34 -8.55
CA PRO A 91 -9.19 -16.71 -8.04
C PRO A 91 -9.20 -17.77 -9.14
N GLY A 92 -9.69 -17.43 -10.32
CA GLY A 92 -9.76 -18.32 -11.48
C GLY A 92 -8.46 -18.43 -12.27
N LEU A 93 -7.55 -17.47 -12.10
CA LEU A 93 -6.25 -17.44 -12.75
C LEU A 93 -5.20 -18.17 -11.90
N THR A 94 -4.18 -18.72 -12.54
CA THR A 94 -3.00 -19.28 -11.88
C THR A 94 -2.18 -18.17 -11.18
N VAL A 95 -1.23 -18.56 -10.34
CA VAL A 95 -0.25 -17.63 -9.73
C VAL A 95 0.48 -16.86 -10.85
N LEU A 96 0.99 -17.55 -11.86
CA LEU A 96 1.72 -16.94 -12.96
C LEU A 96 0.84 -15.94 -13.72
N GLU A 97 -0.38 -16.31 -14.11
CA GLU A 97 -1.32 -15.40 -14.78
C GLU A 97 -1.70 -14.19 -13.91
N ASN A 98 -1.82 -14.36 -12.59
CA ASN A 98 -2.02 -13.23 -11.69
C ASN A 98 -0.84 -12.25 -11.71
N LEU A 99 0.40 -12.75 -11.78
CA LEU A 99 1.59 -11.90 -11.90
C LEU A 99 1.61 -11.18 -13.25
N GLU A 100 1.37 -11.89 -14.34
CA GLU A 100 1.27 -11.30 -15.69
C GLU A 100 0.23 -10.18 -15.76
N MET A 101 -0.93 -10.36 -15.11
CA MET A 101 -1.95 -9.32 -15.00
C MET A 101 -1.43 -8.06 -14.27
N GLY A 102 -0.49 -8.21 -13.31
CA GLY A 102 0.16 -7.08 -12.64
C GLY A 102 1.09 -6.28 -13.56
N ALA A 103 1.59 -6.92 -14.61
CA ALA A 103 2.49 -6.32 -15.60
C ALA A 103 1.74 -5.73 -16.83
N TYR A 104 0.40 -5.63 -16.81
CA TYR A 104 -0.42 -5.31 -18.00
C TYR A 104 -0.06 -3.96 -18.67
N ILE A 105 0.66 -3.08 -17.99
CA ILE A 105 1.11 -1.79 -18.55
C ILE A 105 2.46 -1.87 -19.26
N LEU A 106 3.15 -3.02 -19.16
CA LEU A 106 4.45 -3.25 -19.77
C LEU A 106 4.28 -3.98 -21.10
N ASP A 107 4.92 -3.46 -22.14
CA ASP A 107 4.93 -4.08 -23.47
C ASP A 107 6.17 -4.97 -23.68
N ASP A 108 7.22 -4.78 -22.86
CA ASP A 108 8.49 -5.50 -22.93
C ASP A 108 8.39 -6.86 -22.24
N LYS A 109 8.40 -7.94 -23.03
CA LYS A 109 8.31 -9.32 -22.54
C LYS A 109 9.53 -9.73 -21.68
N ASP A 110 10.70 -9.24 -21.99
CA ASP A 110 11.92 -9.56 -21.25
C ASP A 110 11.87 -8.89 -19.87
N ALA A 111 11.37 -7.65 -19.80
CA ALA A 111 11.14 -6.96 -18.53
C ALA A 111 10.07 -7.69 -17.70
N ILE A 112 8.96 -8.16 -18.30
CA ILE A 112 7.93 -8.94 -17.61
C ILE A 112 8.53 -10.22 -17.04
N GLN A 113 9.30 -10.97 -17.83
CA GLN A 113 9.94 -12.21 -17.38
C GLN A 113 10.90 -11.96 -16.20
N LYS A 114 11.72 -10.91 -16.28
CA LYS A 114 12.62 -10.50 -15.19
C LYS A 114 11.85 -10.14 -13.91
N ASN A 115 10.71 -9.46 -14.04
CA ASN A 115 9.88 -9.11 -12.90
C ASN A 115 9.23 -10.34 -12.26
N ILE A 116 8.80 -11.34 -13.06
CA ILE A 116 8.31 -12.64 -12.57
C ILE A 116 9.42 -13.36 -11.79
N GLU A 117 10.65 -13.41 -12.30
CA GLU A 117 11.78 -14.02 -11.61
C GLU A 117 12.10 -13.32 -10.29
N THR A 118 12.05 -12.00 -10.28
CA THR A 118 12.20 -11.19 -9.06
C THR A 118 11.09 -11.49 -8.06
N ALA A 119 9.83 -11.56 -8.50
CA ALA A 119 8.70 -11.92 -7.66
C ALA A 119 8.87 -13.33 -7.06
N PHE A 120 9.30 -14.31 -7.85
CA PHE A 120 9.56 -15.66 -7.38
C PHE A 120 10.79 -15.78 -6.45
N SER A 121 11.77 -14.88 -6.60
CA SER A 121 12.89 -14.79 -5.66
C SER A 121 12.44 -14.26 -4.29
N LEU A 122 11.56 -13.26 -4.28
CA LEU A 122 10.98 -12.68 -3.06
C LEU A 122 9.98 -13.63 -2.39
N PHE A 123 9.26 -14.41 -3.19
CA PHE A 123 8.19 -15.30 -2.75
C PHE A 123 8.38 -16.72 -3.28
N PRO A 124 9.36 -17.50 -2.77
CA PRO A 124 9.67 -18.84 -3.28
C PRO A 124 8.46 -19.78 -3.29
N ARG A 125 7.55 -19.66 -2.32
CA ARG A 125 6.31 -20.45 -2.27
C ARG A 125 5.39 -20.21 -3.46
N LEU A 126 5.38 -19.01 -4.03
CA LEU A 126 4.61 -18.72 -5.25
C LEU A 126 5.22 -19.41 -6.46
N LYS A 127 6.56 -19.53 -6.52
CA LYS A 127 7.26 -20.26 -7.59
C LYS A 127 6.87 -21.75 -7.60
N GLU A 128 6.85 -22.39 -6.42
CA GLU A 128 6.45 -23.79 -6.25
C GLU A 128 5.01 -24.04 -6.74
N ARG A 129 4.16 -23.00 -6.73
CA ARG A 129 2.74 -23.03 -7.05
C ARG A 129 2.37 -22.22 -8.29
N ALA A 130 3.34 -21.95 -9.18
CA ALA A 130 3.18 -21.05 -10.33
C ALA A 130 1.95 -21.36 -11.18
N TYR A 131 1.60 -22.62 -11.34
CA TYR A 131 0.46 -23.09 -12.13
C TYR A 131 -0.79 -23.42 -11.29
N GLN A 132 -0.75 -23.21 -9.97
CA GLN A 132 -1.91 -23.40 -9.09
C GLN A 132 -2.83 -22.18 -9.18
N LYS A 133 -4.16 -22.38 -9.13
CA LYS A 133 -5.14 -21.29 -9.16
C LYS A 133 -5.06 -20.46 -7.87
N GLY A 134 -5.06 -19.14 -8.02
CA GLY A 134 -4.95 -18.18 -6.91
C GLY A 134 -6.01 -18.37 -5.82
N GLY A 135 -7.23 -18.76 -6.20
CA GLY A 135 -8.31 -19.02 -5.26
C GLY A 135 -8.11 -20.23 -4.35
N THR A 136 -7.17 -21.14 -4.68
CA THR A 136 -6.87 -22.35 -3.90
C THR A 136 -5.66 -22.20 -2.96
N LEU A 137 -5.02 -21.03 -2.98
CA LEU A 137 -3.92 -20.69 -2.09
C LEU A 137 -4.43 -20.40 -0.68
N SER A 138 -3.58 -20.63 0.34
CA SER A 138 -3.82 -20.16 1.69
C SER A 138 -3.92 -18.63 1.75
N GLY A 139 -4.52 -18.10 2.83
CA GLY A 139 -4.66 -16.66 3.00
C GLY A 139 -3.33 -15.88 2.94
N GLY A 140 -2.26 -16.43 3.53
CA GLY A 140 -0.93 -15.84 3.48
C GLY A 140 -0.31 -15.89 2.07
N GLU A 141 -0.46 -17.01 1.36
CA GLU A 141 0.01 -17.13 -0.02
C GLU A 141 -0.74 -16.18 -0.97
N GLN A 142 -2.05 -15.98 -0.74
CA GLN A 142 -2.82 -14.98 -1.49
C GLN A 142 -2.33 -13.56 -1.20
N GLN A 143 -1.95 -13.25 0.04
CA GLN A 143 -1.37 -11.93 0.38
C GLN A 143 0.00 -11.73 -0.28
N MET A 144 0.85 -12.77 -0.28
CA MET A 144 2.12 -12.77 -1.00
C MET A 144 1.89 -12.54 -2.49
N LEU A 145 0.90 -13.22 -3.11
CA LEU A 145 0.55 -13.07 -4.51
C LEU A 145 0.05 -11.66 -4.82
N ALA A 146 -0.79 -11.07 -3.97
CA ALA A 146 -1.26 -9.69 -4.12
C ALA A 146 -0.11 -8.69 -4.08
N THR A 147 0.83 -8.87 -3.14
CA THR A 147 2.03 -8.03 -3.02
C THR A 147 2.94 -8.19 -4.23
N ALA A 148 3.24 -9.44 -4.63
CA ALA A 148 4.05 -9.73 -5.81
C ALA A 148 3.45 -9.12 -7.08
N ARG A 149 2.13 -9.23 -7.25
CA ARG A 149 1.41 -8.63 -8.38
C ARG A 149 1.51 -7.10 -8.39
N GLY A 150 1.44 -6.45 -7.23
CA GLY A 150 1.61 -5.00 -7.09
C GLY A 150 3.01 -4.50 -7.51
N LEU A 151 4.00 -5.38 -7.48
CA LEU A 151 5.39 -5.09 -7.85
C LEU A 151 5.67 -5.29 -9.35
N MET A 152 4.81 -6.01 -10.08
CA MET A 152 5.08 -6.44 -11.46
C MET A 152 5.29 -5.29 -12.44
N ALA A 153 4.77 -4.11 -12.14
CA ALA A 153 4.95 -2.91 -12.97
C ALA A 153 6.17 -2.07 -12.56
N ASN A 154 7.05 -2.55 -11.67
CA ASN A 154 8.17 -1.81 -11.08
C ASN A 154 7.74 -0.43 -10.54
N PRO A 155 6.82 -0.37 -9.58
CA PRO A 155 6.31 0.89 -9.08
C PRO A 155 7.39 1.66 -8.32
N LYS A 156 7.39 2.99 -8.44
CA LYS A 156 8.21 3.91 -7.64
C LYS A 156 7.70 3.97 -6.19
N ILE A 157 6.38 3.88 -6.04
CA ILE A 157 5.71 3.82 -4.74
C ILE A 157 4.69 2.70 -4.72
N LEU A 158 4.72 1.89 -3.66
CA LEU A 158 3.75 0.83 -3.40
C LEU A 158 2.84 1.25 -2.25
N LEU A 159 1.55 1.35 -2.54
CA LEU A 159 0.51 1.54 -1.53
C LEU A 159 0.04 0.18 -1.04
N MET A 160 -0.04 -0.02 0.28
CA MET A 160 -0.48 -1.29 0.87
C MET A 160 -1.61 -1.03 1.87
N ASP A 161 -2.77 -1.63 1.63
CA ASP A 161 -3.98 -1.45 2.44
C ASP A 161 -4.18 -2.67 3.36
N GLU A 162 -3.84 -2.52 4.63
CA GLU A 162 -3.97 -3.51 5.71
C GLU A 162 -3.43 -4.90 5.32
N PRO A 163 -2.16 -5.01 4.86
CA PRO A 163 -1.61 -6.26 4.35
C PRO A 163 -1.53 -7.38 5.40
N SER A 164 -1.58 -7.05 6.69
CA SER A 164 -1.54 -8.03 7.78
C SER A 164 -2.92 -8.58 8.16
N MET A 165 -4.01 -7.98 7.66
CA MET A 165 -5.36 -8.29 8.11
C MET A 165 -5.76 -9.76 7.83
N GLY A 166 -6.24 -10.44 8.89
CA GLY A 166 -6.70 -11.83 8.79
C GLY A 166 -5.61 -12.87 8.54
N LEU A 167 -4.34 -12.53 8.82
CA LEU A 167 -3.23 -13.46 8.77
C LEU A 167 -2.88 -14.02 10.16
N ALA A 168 -2.33 -15.23 10.17
CA ALA A 168 -1.73 -15.80 11.38
C ALA A 168 -0.46 -15.01 11.75
N PRO A 169 -0.10 -14.89 13.06
CA PRO A 169 1.03 -14.07 13.51
C PRO A 169 2.34 -14.31 12.76
N VAL A 170 2.71 -15.55 12.51
CA VAL A 170 3.93 -15.93 11.76
C VAL A 170 3.92 -15.36 10.32
N LEU A 171 2.74 -15.30 9.69
CA LEU A 171 2.61 -14.73 8.34
C LEU A 171 2.63 -13.20 8.35
N VAL A 172 2.16 -12.58 9.45
CA VAL A 172 2.30 -11.13 9.65
C VAL A 172 3.77 -10.75 9.68
N ASP A 173 4.59 -11.44 10.50
CA ASP A 173 6.04 -11.18 10.58
C ASP A 173 6.69 -11.32 9.19
N GLN A 174 6.36 -12.37 8.44
CA GLN A 174 6.88 -12.58 7.09
C GLN A 174 6.52 -11.44 6.13
N ILE A 175 5.28 -10.95 6.14
CA ILE A 175 4.88 -9.83 5.28
C ILE A 175 5.63 -8.56 5.65
N PHE A 176 5.81 -8.28 6.95
CA PHE A 176 6.56 -7.10 7.38
C PHE A 176 8.05 -7.20 7.08
N ASP A 177 8.66 -8.40 7.14
CA ASP A 177 10.03 -8.61 6.68
C ASP A 177 10.17 -8.38 5.18
N ILE A 178 9.20 -8.82 4.37
CA ILE A 178 9.16 -8.55 2.93
C ILE A 178 9.04 -7.05 2.66
N ILE A 179 8.19 -6.32 3.41
CA ILE A 179 8.06 -4.86 3.28
C ILE A 179 9.41 -4.17 3.53
N LYS A 180 10.15 -4.57 4.57
CA LYS A 180 11.50 -4.07 4.85
C LYS A 180 12.47 -4.40 3.71
N GLU A 181 12.44 -5.63 3.20
CA GLU A 181 13.29 -6.05 2.08
C GLU A 181 12.99 -5.25 0.81
N LEU A 182 11.73 -5.02 0.48
CA LEU A 182 11.33 -4.19 -0.67
C LEU A 182 11.86 -2.76 -0.54
N ASN A 183 11.73 -2.18 0.66
CA ASN A 183 12.25 -0.84 0.91
C ASN A 183 13.78 -0.79 0.82
N ALA A 184 14.49 -1.78 1.35
CA ALA A 184 15.94 -1.90 1.21
C ALA A 184 16.40 -2.04 -0.26
N ARG A 185 15.53 -2.50 -1.15
CA ARG A 185 15.74 -2.53 -2.61
C ARG A 185 15.35 -1.22 -3.31
N GLY A 186 14.96 -0.18 -2.56
CA GLY A 186 14.64 1.16 -3.06
C GLY A 186 13.17 1.42 -3.34
N VAL A 187 12.25 0.48 -3.03
CA VAL A 187 10.81 0.72 -3.20
C VAL A 187 10.32 1.65 -2.08
N THR A 188 9.70 2.76 -2.45
CA THR A 188 9.00 3.65 -1.51
C THR A 188 7.66 3.03 -1.11
N ILE A 189 7.26 3.10 0.16
CA ILE A 189 6.06 2.40 0.63
C ILE A 189 5.19 3.33 1.47
N LEU A 190 3.91 3.43 1.12
CA LEU A 190 2.88 3.97 1.99
C LEU A 190 2.04 2.80 2.52
N LEU A 191 2.24 2.49 3.79
CA LEU A 191 1.62 1.38 4.49
C LEU A 191 0.43 1.89 5.32
N VAL A 192 -0.76 1.42 4.99
CA VAL A 192 -1.96 1.62 5.80
C VAL A 192 -2.15 0.40 6.68
N GLU A 193 -2.28 0.59 7.99
CA GLU A 193 -2.46 -0.50 8.95
C GLU A 193 -3.35 -0.09 10.13
N GLN A 194 -4.06 -1.06 10.66
CA GLN A 194 -4.75 -0.95 11.94
C GLN A 194 -3.81 -1.33 13.09
N ASN A 195 -2.93 -2.30 12.89
CA ASN A 195 -1.91 -2.68 13.88
C ASN A 195 -0.77 -1.66 13.91
N ALA A 196 -1.00 -0.58 14.67
CA ALA A 196 -0.07 0.54 14.76
C ALA A 196 1.31 0.13 15.28
N LEU A 197 1.38 -0.84 16.22
CA LEU A 197 2.64 -1.25 16.83
C LEU A 197 3.61 -1.81 15.78
N ILE A 198 3.12 -2.70 14.93
CA ILE A 198 3.94 -3.35 13.91
C ILE A 198 4.27 -2.34 12.79
N ALA A 199 3.27 -1.59 12.32
CA ALA A 199 3.46 -0.61 11.24
C ALA A 199 4.50 0.47 11.62
N LEU A 200 4.36 1.08 12.81
CA LEU A 200 5.30 2.07 13.31
C LEU A 200 6.68 1.47 13.64
N GLY A 201 6.73 0.14 13.87
CA GLY A 201 7.99 -0.56 14.14
C GLY A 201 8.95 -0.60 12.96
N ILE A 202 8.44 -0.48 11.73
CA ILE A 202 9.24 -0.48 10.49
C ILE A 202 9.22 0.86 9.76
N ALA A 203 8.31 1.77 10.13
CA ALA A 203 8.14 3.04 9.45
C ALA A 203 9.20 4.06 9.87
N HIS A 204 9.73 4.81 8.90
CA HIS A 204 10.58 5.96 9.16
C HIS A 204 9.76 7.11 9.77
N ARG A 205 8.54 7.29 9.28
CA ARG A 205 7.60 8.33 9.70
C ARG A 205 6.17 7.80 9.65
N GLY A 206 5.28 8.36 10.47
CA GLY A 206 3.88 7.98 10.50
C GLY A 206 2.93 9.18 10.56
N TYR A 207 1.72 8.91 10.17
CA TYR A 207 0.57 9.80 10.29
C TYR A 207 -0.54 9.09 11.04
N VAL A 208 -1.17 9.76 11.99
CA VAL A 208 -2.35 9.27 12.70
C VAL A 208 -3.57 9.93 12.10
N LEU A 209 -4.44 9.12 11.49
CA LEU A 209 -5.68 9.56 10.88
C LEU A 209 -6.86 9.26 11.83
N GLN A 210 -7.65 10.29 12.12
CA GLN A 210 -8.85 10.16 12.93
C GLN A 210 -10.00 10.91 12.27
N THR A 211 -11.08 10.22 11.96
CA THR A 211 -12.32 10.80 11.41
C THR A 211 -12.05 11.76 10.23
N GLY A 212 -11.23 11.31 9.26
CA GLY A 212 -10.89 12.06 8.06
C GLY A 212 -9.85 13.17 8.22
N HIS A 213 -9.23 13.35 9.38
CA HIS A 213 -8.18 14.34 9.65
C HIS A 213 -6.87 13.69 10.09
N ILE A 214 -5.73 14.24 9.65
CA ILE A 214 -4.44 13.93 10.27
C ILE A 214 -4.36 14.70 11.60
N VAL A 215 -4.26 13.94 12.70
CA VAL A 215 -4.20 14.53 14.06
C VAL A 215 -2.80 14.56 14.64
N LEU A 216 -1.89 13.71 14.12
CA LEU A 216 -0.50 13.65 14.58
C LEU A 216 0.39 13.15 13.44
N THR A 217 1.63 13.66 13.40
CA THR A 217 2.69 13.16 12.52
C THR A 217 4.03 13.29 13.24
N ASP A 218 4.84 12.23 13.18
CA ASP A 218 6.20 12.19 13.73
C ASP A 218 6.97 11.00 13.14
N THR A 219 8.20 10.77 13.60
CA THR A 219 8.92 9.51 13.31
C THR A 219 8.16 8.32 13.87
N GLY A 220 8.35 7.14 13.27
CA GLY A 220 7.73 5.91 13.76
C GLY A 220 8.07 5.64 15.23
N GLU A 221 9.31 5.90 15.63
CA GLU A 221 9.78 5.72 17.01
C GLU A 221 9.07 6.68 17.99
N ASN A 222 8.98 7.96 17.66
CA ASN A 222 8.29 8.95 18.50
C ASN A 222 6.80 8.66 18.64
N LEU A 223 6.15 8.24 17.54
CA LEU A 223 4.74 7.85 17.57
C LEU A 223 4.49 6.62 18.46
N LYS A 224 5.39 5.64 18.45
CA LYS A 224 5.30 4.48 19.37
C LYS A 224 5.42 4.89 20.85
N ALA A 225 6.20 5.92 21.15
CA ALA A 225 6.37 6.43 22.49
C ALA A 225 5.25 7.40 22.92
N ASN A 226 4.44 7.90 21.98
CA ASN A 226 3.41 8.90 22.24
C ASN A 226 2.24 8.32 23.05
N ASP A 227 1.87 8.96 24.17
CA ASP A 227 0.82 8.47 25.07
C ASP A 227 -0.57 8.37 24.42
N MET A 228 -0.92 9.30 23.53
CA MET A 228 -2.19 9.25 22.80
C MET A 228 -2.23 8.04 21.86
N VAL A 229 -1.15 7.78 21.13
CA VAL A 229 -1.04 6.63 20.23
C VAL A 229 -1.06 5.33 21.04
N ARG A 230 -0.34 5.26 22.15
CA ARG A 230 -0.29 4.08 23.04
C ARG A 230 -1.67 3.74 23.58
N LYS A 231 -2.39 4.71 24.12
CA LYS A 231 -3.74 4.49 24.68
C LYS A 231 -4.78 4.15 23.60
N ALA A 232 -4.73 4.81 22.43
CA ALA A 232 -5.75 4.65 21.40
C ALA A 232 -5.53 3.41 20.49
N TYR A 233 -4.26 3.03 20.26
CA TYR A 233 -3.90 2.08 19.20
C TYR A 233 -2.98 0.94 19.62
N LEU A 234 -2.27 1.04 20.77
CA LEU A 234 -1.34 0.00 21.22
C LEU A 234 -1.85 -0.82 22.42
N GLY A 235 -3.03 -0.51 22.96
CA GLY A 235 -3.64 -1.25 24.06
C GLY A 235 -2.90 -1.13 25.39
N MET A 236 -2.13 -0.05 25.60
CA MET A 236 -1.30 0.19 26.79
C MET A 236 -1.84 1.35 27.62
#